data_a4a3c34eb12db1b8aaf5a5e6feb4f0a6
#
_entry.id   a4a3c34eb12db1b8aaf5a5e6feb4f0a6
#
_cell.length_a   1.000
_cell.length_b   1.000
_cell.length_c   1.000
_cell.angle_alpha   90.00
_cell.angle_beta   90.00
_cell.angle_gamma   90.00
#
_symmetry.space_group_name_H-M   'P 1'
#
loop_
_entity.id
_entity.type
_entity.pdbx_description
1 polymer ?
#
loop_
_entity_poly.entity_id
_entity_poly.type
_entity_poly.pdbx_seq_one_letter_code
_entity_poly.pdbx_strand_id
1 'polypeptide(L)'
;MAQSSGRIFIEDFSIAPDSTVTVPVMLTNAEPTQGIQFKMSLPQGLMLEEMELTKYSRRQKMDVAKSHKNGTWIVAVYSMSLNAYPPDTAAVLMLTLTAEPEFEGGEIAIWSSKGSSEEFTTINYDDSAATVTATRQQ
;
A
#
# COMPACT_ATOMS: atom_id res chain seq x y z
N MET A 1 -0.72 -24.36 -14.07
CA MET A 1 0.12 -23.37 -13.42
C MET A 1 -0.75 -22.31 -12.76
N ALA A 2 -0.53 -22.10 -11.49
CA ALA A 2 -1.31 -21.07 -10.78
C ALA A 2 -0.78 -19.70 -11.13
N GLN A 3 -1.66 -18.80 -11.45
CA GLN A 3 -1.32 -17.39 -11.66
C GLN A 3 -1.72 -16.58 -10.45
N SER A 4 -0.93 -15.58 -10.16
CA SER A 4 -1.27 -14.63 -9.11
C SER A 4 -2.54 -13.89 -9.49
N SER A 5 -3.42 -13.70 -8.50
CA SER A 5 -4.63 -12.89 -8.68
C SER A 5 -4.31 -11.40 -8.62
N GLY A 6 -3.05 -11.08 -8.36
CA GLY A 6 -2.58 -9.71 -8.28
C GLY A 6 -1.71 -9.48 -7.07
N ARG A 7 -1.44 -8.23 -6.80
CA ARG A 7 -0.66 -7.86 -5.61
C ARG A 7 -0.90 -6.40 -5.24
N ILE A 8 -0.62 -6.12 -3.98
CA ILE A 8 -0.60 -4.76 -3.45
C ILE A 8 0.86 -4.46 -3.21
N PHE A 9 1.36 -3.36 -3.76
CA PHE A 9 2.79 -3.09 -3.72
C PHE A 9 3.12 -1.60 -3.75
N ILE A 10 4.33 -1.29 -3.32
CA ILE A 10 4.93 0.04 -3.45
C ILE A 10 6.18 -0.17 -4.31
N GLU A 11 6.40 0.70 -5.30
CA GLU A 11 7.61 0.61 -6.10
C GLU A 11 8.81 1.11 -5.29
N ASP A 12 9.99 0.59 -5.62
CA ASP A 12 11.22 1.03 -4.95
C ASP A 12 11.39 2.55 -5.11
N PHE A 13 11.90 3.19 -4.08
CA PHE A 13 12.13 4.64 -4.13
C PHE A 13 13.29 5.03 -3.24
N SER A 14 13.71 6.28 -3.38
CA SER A 14 14.78 6.86 -2.58
C SER A 14 14.23 8.03 -1.78
N ILE A 15 14.78 8.24 -0.61
CA ILE A 15 14.42 9.37 0.25
C ILE A 15 15.68 9.86 0.96
N ALA A 16 15.84 11.16 1.03
CA ALA A 16 16.95 11.74 1.79
C ALA A 16 16.61 11.70 3.28
N PRO A 17 17.61 11.43 4.14
CA PRO A 17 17.38 11.54 5.58
C PRO A 17 16.85 12.93 5.93
N ASP A 18 16.00 12.99 6.94
CA ASP A 18 15.40 14.23 7.43
C ASP A 18 14.53 14.92 6.37
N SER A 19 13.91 14.14 5.49
CA SER A 19 13.03 14.68 4.46
C SER A 19 11.73 13.90 4.40
N THR A 20 10.78 14.40 3.61
CA THR A 20 9.44 13.83 3.46
C THR A 20 9.18 13.55 1.99
N VAL A 21 8.52 12.43 1.72
CA VAL A 21 8.16 12.04 0.36
C VAL A 21 6.76 11.44 0.36
N THR A 22 6.06 11.55 -0.76
CA THR A 22 4.77 10.91 -0.95
C THR A 22 4.91 9.83 -2.01
N VAL A 23 4.50 8.60 -1.67
CA VAL A 23 4.61 7.45 -2.58
C VAL A 23 3.27 6.75 -2.71
N PRO A 24 2.98 6.17 -3.88
CA PRO A 24 1.72 5.48 -4.08
C PRO A 24 1.78 4.02 -3.62
N VAL A 25 0.65 3.54 -3.10
CA VAL A 25 0.41 2.11 -2.92
C VAL A 25 -0.36 1.67 -4.15
N MET A 26 0.17 0.69 -4.86
CA MET A 26 -0.38 0.19 -6.12
C MET A 26 -1.18 -1.08 -5.89
N LEU A 27 -2.23 -1.25 -6.68
CA LEU A 27 -2.99 -2.48 -6.74
C LEU A 27 -2.98 -2.98 -8.17
N THR A 28 -2.59 -4.24 -8.35
CA THR A 28 -2.79 -4.97 -9.60
C THR A 28 -3.81 -6.05 -9.30
N ASN A 29 -4.91 -6.05 -10.01
CA ASN A 29 -5.97 -7.04 -9.78
C ASN A 29 -6.45 -7.61 -11.11
N ALA A 30 -6.74 -8.92 -11.11
CA ALA A 30 -7.18 -9.63 -12.31
C ALA A 30 -8.70 -9.65 -12.46
N GLU A 31 -9.44 -9.31 -11.40
CA GLU A 31 -10.89 -9.29 -11.44
C GLU A 31 -11.41 -8.11 -10.63
N PRO A 32 -12.68 -7.70 -10.82
CA PRO A 32 -13.23 -6.58 -10.04
C PRO A 32 -13.11 -6.83 -8.55
N THR A 33 -12.65 -5.82 -7.81
CA THR A 33 -12.32 -5.95 -6.40
C THR A 33 -13.02 -4.86 -5.61
N GLN A 34 -13.91 -5.24 -4.68
CA GLN A 34 -14.70 -4.29 -3.89
C GLN A 34 -13.97 -3.77 -2.67
N GLY A 35 -12.91 -4.44 -2.26
CA GLY A 35 -12.13 -3.98 -1.12
C GLY A 35 -10.82 -4.73 -1.07
N ILE A 36 -9.87 -4.14 -0.36
CA ILE A 36 -8.56 -4.77 -0.16
C ILE A 36 -8.15 -4.60 1.29
N GLN A 37 -7.28 -5.50 1.73
CA GLN A 37 -6.73 -5.47 3.07
C GLN A 37 -5.30 -5.96 3.02
N PHE A 38 -4.44 -5.33 3.77
CA PHE A 38 -3.04 -5.77 3.82
C PHE A 38 -2.39 -5.34 5.13
N LYS A 39 -1.26 -5.96 5.44
CA LYS A 39 -0.40 -5.56 6.55
C LYS A 39 0.87 -4.97 5.97
N MET A 40 1.43 -4.01 6.68
CA MET A 40 2.62 -3.30 6.21
C MET A 40 3.53 -2.99 7.39
N SER A 41 4.83 -3.15 7.16
CA SER A 41 5.81 -2.69 8.14
C SER A 41 6.81 -1.76 7.46
N LEU A 42 7.26 -0.76 8.21
CA LEU A 42 8.23 0.21 7.73
C LEU A 42 9.59 -0.09 8.35
N PRO A 43 10.68 0.20 7.63
CA PRO A 43 12.01 0.03 8.21
C PRO A 43 12.27 1.07 9.29
N GLN A 44 13.23 0.79 10.14
CA GLN A 44 13.62 1.70 11.21
C GLN A 44 14.04 3.06 10.62
N GLY A 45 13.53 4.12 11.20
CA GLY A 45 13.85 5.48 10.76
C GLY A 45 12.91 6.04 9.70
N LEU A 46 11.92 5.27 9.27
CA LEU A 46 10.92 5.74 8.31
C LEU A 46 9.56 5.76 8.99
N MET A 47 8.89 6.90 8.96
CA MET A 47 7.61 7.08 9.65
C MET A 47 6.50 7.42 8.68
N LEU A 48 5.32 6.87 8.93
CA LEU A 48 4.12 7.19 8.16
C LEU A 48 3.45 8.42 8.79
N GLU A 49 3.38 9.51 8.03
CA GLU A 49 2.73 10.74 8.47
C GLU A 49 1.27 10.78 8.06
N GLU A 50 0.98 10.38 6.82
CA GLU A 50 -0.38 10.41 6.30
C GLU A 50 -0.62 9.27 5.33
N MET A 51 -1.87 8.85 5.24
CA MET A 51 -2.32 7.86 4.28
C MET A 51 -3.64 8.36 3.71
N GLU A 52 -3.69 8.60 2.41
CA GLU A 52 -4.87 9.15 1.76
C GLU A 52 -5.29 8.32 0.56
N LEU A 53 -6.58 8.36 0.28
CA LEU A 53 -7.12 7.75 -0.94
C LEU A 53 -6.68 8.57 -2.15
N THR A 54 -6.35 7.89 -3.24
CA THR A 54 -6.10 8.57 -4.51
C THR A 54 -7.41 9.06 -5.11
N LYS A 55 -7.33 9.93 -6.12
CA LYS A 55 -8.52 10.35 -6.85
C LYS A 55 -9.23 9.15 -7.47
N TYR A 56 -8.46 8.19 -7.96
CA TYR A 56 -8.99 6.95 -8.53
C TYR A 56 -9.84 6.21 -7.50
N SER A 57 -9.35 6.05 -6.28
CA SER A 57 -10.10 5.41 -5.21
C SER A 57 -11.34 6.19 -4.82
N ARG A 58 -11.24 7.51 -4.78
CA ARG A 58 -12.39 8.35 -4.43
C ARG A 58 -13.50 8.26 -5.48
N ARG A 59 -13.14 8.13 -6.76
CA ARG A 59 -14.13 7.95 -7.82
C ARG A 59 -14.89 6.64 -7.65
N GLN A 60 -14.25 5.63 -7.04
CA GLN A 60 -14.89 4.36 -6.73
C GLN A 60 -15.60 4.39 -5.38
N LYS A 61 -15.65 5.56 -4.73
CA LYS A 61 -16.31 5.74 -3.43
C LYS A 61 -15.75 4.82 -2.37
N MET A 62 -14.43 4.67 -2.38
CA MET A 62 -13.73 3.87 -1.38
C MET A 62 -13.50 4.68 -0.11
N ASP A 63 -13.39 3.99 1.01
CA ASP A 63 -12.95 4.53 2.28
C ASP A 63 -11.71 3.78 2.72
N VAL A 64 -10.94 4.36 3.62
CA VAL A 64 -9.74 3.71 4.14
C VAL A 64 -9.80 3.69 5.67
N ALA A 65 -9.44 2.55 6.24
CA ALA A 65 -9.27 2.39 7.68
C ALA A 65 -7.88 1.84 7.94
N LYS A 66 -7.24 2.33 8.99
CA LYS A 66 -5.91 1.85 9.34
C LYS A 66 -5.76 1.77 10.85
N SER A 67 -4.94 0.83 11.30
CA SER A 67 -4.54 0.74 12.68
C SER A 67 -3.08 0.34 12.75
N HIS A 68 -2.42 0.67 13.86
CA HIS A 68 -1.00 0.38 14.03
C HIS A 68 -0.82 -0.33 15.37
N LYS A 69 -0.18 -1.48 15.32
CA LYS A 69 0.06 -2.27 16.53
C LYS A 69 1.35 -3.07 16.39
N ASN A 70 2.22 -2.94 17.37
CA ASN A 70 3.47 -3.70 17.44
C ASN A 70 4.31 -3.58 16.16
N GLY A 71 4.41 -2.38 15.62
CA GLY A 71 5.23 -2.11 14.43
C GLY A 71 4.57 -2.52 13.12
N THR A 72 3.32 -2.97 13.16
CA THR A 72 2.61 -3.40 11.96
C THR A 72 1.42 -2.48 11.72
N TRP A 73 1.30 -1.99 10.49
CA TRP A 73 0.12 -1.27 10.02
C TRP A 73 -0.85 -2.27 9.42
N ILE A 74 -2.11 -2.19 9.80
CA ILE A 74 -3.18 -2.99 9.20
C ILE A 74 -4.07 -2.00 8.47
N VAL A 75 -4.23 -2.19 7.16
CA VAL A 75 -4.91 -1.24 6.28
C VAL A 75 -6.03 -1.96 5.54
N ALA A 76 -7.19 -1.31 5.49
CA ALA A 76 -8.33 -1.80 4.71
C ALA A 76 -8.86 -0.66 3.86
N VAL A 77 -9.11 -0.94 2.60
CA VAL A 77 -9.78 -0.02 1.67
C VAL A 77 -11.04 -0.73 1.21
N TYR A 78 -12.18 -0.07 1.35
CA TYR A 78 -13.47 -0.71 1.11
C TYR A 78 -14.47 0.29 0.58
N SER A 79 -15.55 -0.20 -0.04
CA SER A 79 -16.62 0.67 -0.52
C SER A 79 -17.92 0.32 0.18
N MET A 80 -18.48 1.27 0.89
CA MET A 80 -19.79 1.10 1.51
C MET A 80 -20.91 1.04 0.45
N SER A 81 -20.62 1.52 -0.75
CA SER A 81 -21.57 1.49 -1.88
C SER A 81 -21.38 0.25 -2.75
N LEU A 82 -20.50 -0.68 -2.36
CA LEU A 82 -20.20 -1.91 -3.09
C LEU A 82 -19.64 -1.65 -4.49
N ASN A 83 -18.97 -0.52 -4.67
CA ASN A 83 -18.25 -0.26 -5.92
C ASN A 83 -16.99 -1.10 -5.95
N ALA A 84 -16.46 -1.35 -7.14
CA ALA A 84 -15.29 -2.19 -7.29
C ALA A 84 -14.23 -1.51 -8.13
N TYR A 85 -12.96 -1.80 -7.81
CA TYR A 85 -11.85 -1.47 -8.71
C TYR A 85 -11.93 -2.41 -9.90
N PRO A 86 -11.95 -1.88 -11.13
CA PRO A 86 -11.90 -2.75 -12.30
C PRO A 86 -10.51 -3.40 -12.40
N PRO A 87 -10.38 -4.51 -13.15
CA PRO A 87 -9.08 -5.13 -13.37
C PRO A 87 -8.11 -4.14 -14.01
N ASP A 88 -7.01 -3.84 -13.33
CA ASP A 88 -6.05 -2.85 -13.78
C ASP A 88 -4.83 -2.85 -12.86
N THR A 89 -3.89 -1.98 -13.16
CA THR A 89 -2.80 -1.62 -12.24
C THR A 89 -2.91 -0.13 -12.00
N ALA A 90 -3.16 0.25 -10.76
CA ALA A 90 -3.39 1.65 -10.45
C ALA A 90 -3.01 1.97 -9.01
N ALA A 91 -2.75 3.25 -8.76
CA ALA A 91 -2.47 3.73 -7.40
C ALA A 91 -3.79 3.88 -6.66
N VAL A 92 -3.88 3.24 -5.50
CA VAL A 92 -5.12 3.26 -4.68
C VAL A 92 -4.97 4.10 -3.43
N LEU A 93 -3.76 4.25 -2.92
CA LEU A 93 -3.47 5.07 -1.73
C LEU A 93 -2.20 5.88 -1.97
N MET A 94 -2.07 7.00 -1.26
CA MET A 94 -0.85 7.79 -1.22
C MET A 94 -0.36 7.82 0.21
N LEU A 95 0.90 7.50 0.42
CA LEU A 95 1.54 7.53 1.72
C LEU A 95 2.50 8.69 1.79
N THR A 96 2.40 9.50 2.85
CA THR A 96 3.38 10.53 3.12
C THR A 96 4.32 9.98 4.19
N LEU A 97 5.58 9.87 3.86
CA LEU A 97 6.59 9.25 4.70
C LEU A 97 7.70 10.25 5.02
N THR A 98 8.17 10.20 6.27
CA THR A 98 9.27 11.05 6.72
C THR A 98 10.41 10.17 7.17
N ALA A 99 11.62 10.47 6.69
CA ALA A 99 12.82 9.77 7.10
C ALA A 99 13.52 10.54 8.21
N GLU A 100 13.93 9.84 9.27
CA GLU A 100 14.70 10.43 10.35
C GLU A 100 16.12 10.75 9.86
N PRO A 101 16.84 11.65 10.56
CA PRO A 101 18.22 12.00 10.15
C PRO A 101 19.14 10.79 10.07
N GLU A 102 18.91 9.74 10.86
CA GLU A 102 19.75 8.55 10.92
C GLU A 102 19.31 7.45 9.96
N PHE A 103 18.28 7.68 9.16
CA PHE A 103 17.74 6.66 8.26
C PHE A 103 18.81 6.16 7.30
N GLU A 104 19.00 4.85 7.23
CA GLU A 104 20.04 4.23 6.41
C GLU A 104 19.49 3.37 5.27
N GLY A 105 18.18 3.41 5.06
CA GLY A 105 17.55 2.58 4.06
C GLY A 105 16.92 1.33 4.69
N GLY A 106 16.20 0.59 3.88
CA GLY A 106 15.55 -0.62 4.33
C GLY A 106 14.45 -1.04 3.37
N GLU A 107 13.52 -1.84 3.85
CA GLU A 107 12.43 -2.32 3.03
C GLU A 107 11.09 -2.05 3.70
N ILE A 108 10.10 -1.72 2.87
CA ILE A 108 8.70 -1.68 3.29
C ILE A 108 8.11 -3.02 2.87
N ALA A 109 7.70 -3.82 3.84
CA ALA A 109 7.11 -5.13 3.57
C ALA A 109 5.59 -5.04 3.60
N ILE A 110 4.95 -5.70 2.65
CA ILE A 110 3.48 -5.80 2.56
C ILE A 110 3.14 -7.28 2.47
N TRP A 111 2.30 -7.75 3.38
CA TRP A 111 1.95 -9.17 3.43
C TRP A 111 0.50 -9.35 3.90
N SER A 112 0.03 -10.59 3.87
CA SER A 112 -1.36 -10.91 4.19
C SER A 112 -2.32 -10.07 3.37
N SER A 113 -1.95 -9.87 2.09
CA SER A 113 -2.71 -9.03 1.17
C SER A 113 -3.87 -9.83 0.58
N LYS A 114 -5.05 -9.26 0.61
CA LYS A 114 -6.24 -9.92 0.07
C LYS A 114 -7.24 -8.89 -0.40
N GLY A 115 -8.11 -9.33 -1.30
CA GLY A 115 -9.20 -8.52 -1.79
C GLY A 115 -10.52 -9.27 -1.65
N SER A 116 -11.60 -8.54 -1.89
CA SER A 116 -12.95 -9.09 -1.89
C SER A 116 -13.54 -8.91 -3.29
N SER A 117 -13.99 -10.00 -3.89
CA SER A 117 -14.59 -9.94 -5.22
C SER A 117 -16.03 -9.43 -5.13
N GLU A 118 -16.63 -9.17 -6.31
CA GLU A 118 -18.05 -8.77 -6.38
C GLU A 118 -18.99 -9.86 -5.88
N GLU A 119 -18.51 -11.09 -5.80
CA GLU A 119 -19.26 -12.21 -5.28
C GLU A 119 -18.96 -12.47 -3.80
N PHE A 120 -18.25 -11.55 -3.16
CA PHE A 120 -17.87 -11.63 -1.74
C PHE A 120 -16.96 -12.80 -1.41
N THR A 121 -16.17 -13.25 -2.41
CA THR A 121 -15.13 -14.26 -2.15
C THR A 121 -13.81 -13.56 -1.91
N THR A 122 -12.94 -14.21 -1.14
CA THR A 122 -11.62 -13.67 -0.84
C THR A 122 -10.66 -13.97 -1.96
N ILE A 123 -9.95 -12.91 -2.39
CA ILE A 123 -8.89 -13.04 -3.40
C ILE A 123 -7.57 -12.89 -2.65
N ASN A 124 -6.68 -13.86 -2.77
CA ASN A 124 -5.37 -13.78 -2.13
C ASN A 124 -4.36 -13.17 -3.10
N TYR A 125 -3.60 -12.21 -2.62
CA TYR A 125 -2.59 -11.52 -3.40
C TYR A 125 -1.20 -11.90 -2.91
N ASP A 126 -0.21 -11.72 -3.77
CA ASP A 126 1.18 -11.99 -3.43
C ASP A 126 1.71 -10.95 -2.45
N ASP A 127 2.63 -11.40 -1.60
CA ASP A 127 3.37 -10.47 -0.73
C ASP A 127 4.31 -9.63 -1.59
N SER A 128 4.68 -8.47 -1.08
CA SER A 128 5.60 -7.59 -1.79
C SER A 128 6.53 -6.90 -0.80
N ALA A 129 7.63 -6.37 -1.33
CA ALA A 129 8.56 -5.58 -0.55
C ALA A 129 9.14 -4.50 -1.45
N ALA A 130 9.18 -3.28 -0.94
CA ALA A 130 9.78 -2.16 -1.65
C ALA A 130 11.12 -1.82 -1.01
N THR A 131 12.14 -1.67 -1.83
CA THR A 131 13.46 -1.23 -1.36
C THR A 131 13.47 0.28 -1.26
N VAL A 132 13.79 0.78 -0.08
CA VAL A 132 13.89 2.22 0.18
C VAL A 132 15.35 2.55 0.39
N THR A 133 15.89 3.36 -0.49
CA THR A 133 17.29 3.75 -0.46
C THR A 133 17.42 5.12 0.19
N ALA A 134 18.34 5.22 1.16
CA ALA A 134 18.66 6.52 1.75
C ALA A 134 19.64 7.24 0.84
N THR A 135 19.22 8.37 0.27
CA THR A 135 20.11 9.18 -0.55
C THR A 135 20.84 10.17 0.34
N ARG A 136 22.16 10.14 0.30
CA ARG A 136 22.96 11.04 1.11
C ARG A 136 23.68 12.02 0.20
N GLN A 137 23.67 13.27 0.60
CA GLN A 137 24.45 14.29 -0.09
C GLN A 137 25.83 14.33 0.52
N GLN A 138 26.78 14.59 -0.33
CA GLN A 138 28.16 14.69 0.08
C GLN A 138 28.58 16.14 0.25
#